data_7d8758a6e8f866ce0b398beb4f165d7c
#
_entry.id   7d8758a6e8f866ce0b398beb4f165d7c
#
_cell.length_a   1.000
_cell.length_b   1.000
_cell.length_c   1.000
_cell.angle_alpha   90.00
_cell.angle_beta   90.00
_cell.angle_gamma   90.00
#
_symmetry.space_group_name_H-M   'P 1'
#
loop_
_entity.id
_entity.type
_entity.pdbx_description
1 polymer ?
#
loop_
_entity_poly.entity_id
_entity_poly.type
_entity_poly.pdbx_seq_one_letter_code
_entity_poly.pdbx_strand_id
1 'polypeptide(L)'
;MKVSTIIERTVLSAVISITIMVAGIIGLFTLPVEQYPDIAPPTVMVSTTYFGANAETMQKSVVAPLEEAINGVEDMTYMTSTATNSGTATITIYFQQGTDPDMAAVNVQNRVSKATGQLPAEVTQVGVTTSKRQTSMLQIFSLYSPDGSYDENFLSNYISINLKPEILRISGVGELMVMGGLQYAYLDEARRYGPIQIDPLGRDLRVGRAKY
;
A
#
# COMPACT_ATOMS: atom_id res chain seq x y z
N MET A 1 4.36 -54.30 -9.02
CA MET A 1 5.72 -54.70 -9.45
C MET A 1 6.31 -55.56 -8.36
N LYS A 2 6.83 -56.77 -8.70
CA LYS A 2 7.48 -57.62 -7.68
C LYS A 2 8.90 -57.10 -7.44
N VAL A 3 9.32 -57.05 -6.18
CA VAL A 3 10.66 -56.55 -5.77
C VAL A 3 11.80 -57.34 -6.46
N SER A 4 11.58 -58.62 -6.73
CA SER A 4 12.53 -59.46 -7.52
C SER A 4 12.88 -58.93 -8.90
N THR A 5 11.91 -58.28 -9.60
CA THR A 5 12.09 -57.74 -10.94
C THR A 5 13.05 -56.52 -10.95
N ILE A 6 13.12 -55.77 -9.85
CA ILE A 6 14.01 -54.63 -9.69
C ILE A 6 15.44 -55.08 -9.42
N ILE A 7 15.60 -56.18 -8.69
CA ILE A 7 16.93 -56.76 -8.38
C ILE A 7 17.57 -57.42 -9.56
N GLU A 8 16.78 -58.13 -10.39
CA GLU A 8 17.25 -58.86 -11.60
C GLU A 8 17.58 -57.94 -12.78
N ARG A 9 17.05 -56.69 -12.78
CA ARG A 9 17.29 -55.69 -13.86
C ARG A 9 17.97 -54.44 -13.31
N THR A 10 19.25 -54.49 -13.14
CA THR A 10 20.11 -53.40 -12.61
C THR A 10 19.95 -52.07 -13.37
N VAL A 11 19.81 -52.14 -14.70
CA VAL A 11 19.61 -50.94 -15.56
C VAL A 11 18.26 -50.28 -15.27
N LEU A 12 17.20 -51.07 -15.06
CA LEU A 12 15.88 -50.54 -14.76
C LEU A 12 15.89 -49.83 -13.38
N SER A 13 16.55 -50.43 -12.40
CA SER A 13 16.72 -49.86 -11.06
C SER A 13 17.48 -48.53 -11.11
N ALA A 14 18.57 -48.46 -11.87
CA ALA A 14 19.37 -47.25 -12.04
C ALA A 14 18.55 -46.11 -12.69
N VAL A 15 17.78 -46.42 -13.76
CA VAL A 15 16.94 -45.44 -14.46
C VAL A 15 15.85 -44.89 -13.53
N ILE A 16 15.18 -45.75 -12.73
CA ILE A 16 14.15 -45.31 -11.76
C ILE A 16 14.79 -44.40 -10.71
N SER A 17 15.97 -44.77 -10.17
CA SER A 17 16.65 -43.97 -9.16
C SER A 17 17.06 -42.59 -9.70
N ILE A 18 17.60 -42.53 -10.91
CA ILE A 18 17.95 -41.26 -11.54
C ILE A 18 16.70 -40.41 -11.81
N THR A 19 15.64 -41.03 -12.28
CA THR A 19 14.39 -40.32 -12.56
C THR A 19 13.80 -39.68 -11.28
N ILE A 20 13.81 -40.42 -10.16
CA ILE A 20 13.34 -39.91 -8.86
C ILE A 20 14.27 -38.77 -8.39
N MET A 21 15.57 -38.90 -8.54
CA MET A 21 16.55 -37.88 -8.17
C MET A 21 16.31 -36.59 -8.97
N VAL A 22 16.16 -36.69 -10.31
CA VAL A 22 15.90 -35.55 -11.17
C VAL A 22 14.56 -34.91 -10.85
N ALA A 23 13.51 -35.70 -10.64
CA ALA A 23 12.20 -35.17 -10.21
C ALA A 23 12.27 -34.47 -8.86
N GLY A 24 13.05 -34.99 -7.90
CA GLY A 24 13.29 -34.34 -6.62
C GLY A 24 14.03 -33.01 -6.74
N ILE A 25 15.03 -32.94 -7.59
CA ILE A 25 15.78 -31.68 -7.86
C ILE A 25 14.85 -30.64 -8.51
N ILE A 26 14.08 -31.03 -9.52
CA ILE A 26 13.11 -30.12 -10.15
C ILE A 26 12.08 -29.66 -9.13
N GLY A 27 11.55 -30.57 -8.31
CA GLY A 27 10.61 -30.23 -7.24
C GLY A 27 11.19 -29.21 -6.26
N LEU A 28 12.47 -29.36 -5.87
CA LEU A 28 13.15 -28.43 -4.97
C LEU A 28 13.20 -26.99 -5.51
N PHE A 29 13.46 -26.83 -6.80
CA PHE A 29 13.52 -25.51 -7.44
C PHE A 29 12.13 -24.92 -7.76
N THR A 30 11.11 -25.73 -7.84
CA THR A 30 9.73 -25.27 -8.12
C THR A 30 8.91 -25.01 -6.86
N LEU A 31 9.37 -25.45 -5.68
CA LEU A 31 8.67 -25.11 -4.45
C LEU A 31 8.83 -23.62 -4.14
N PRO A 32 7.73 -22.87 -3.97
CA PRO A 32 7.79 -21.50 -3.46
C PRO A 32 8.31 -21.54 -2.02
N VAL A 33 9.40 -20.82 -1.75
CA VAL A 33 9.94 -20.66 -0.40
C VAL A 33 9.34 -19.41 0.20
N GLU A 34 8.23 -19.55 0.90
CA GLU A 34 7.60 -18.48 1.66
C GLU A 34 7.84 -18.72 3.14
N GLN A 35 8.27 -17.68 3.87
CA GLN A 35 8.54 -17.76 5.30
C GLN A 35 7.26 -17.94 6.12
N TYR A 36 6.14 -17.41 5.63
CA TYR A 36 4.80 -17.53 6.21
C TYR A 36 3.79 -17.83 5.11
N PRO A 37 2.79 -18.68 5.36
CA PRO A 37 1.70 -18.85 4.43
C PRO A 37 0.97 -17.52 4.23
N ASP A 38 0.59 -17.22 3.00
CA ASP A 38 -0.17 -16.01 2.64
C ASP A 38 -1.63 -16.16 3.12
N ILE A 39 -1.81 -15.96 4.44
CA ILE A 39 -3.12 -16.05 5.12
C ILE A 39 -3.83 -14.69 5.18
N ALA A 40 -3.15 -13.61 4.82
CA ALA A 40 -3.76 -12.29 4.85
C ALA A 40 -4.70 -12.12 3.65
N PRO A 41 -6.00 -11.88 3.86
CA PRO A 41 -6.91 -11.61 2.76
C PRO A 41 -6.48 -10.34 2.02
N PRO A 42 -6.60 -10.30 0.68
CA PRO A 42 -6.30 -9.10 -0.08
C PRO A 42 -7.19 -7.95 0.36
N THR A 43 -6.62 -6.77 0.46
CA THR A 43 -7.33 -5.57 0.87
C THR A 43 -7.17 -4.45 -0.15
N VAL A 44 -8.25 -3.69 -0.35
CA VAL A 44 -8.25 -2.47 -1.16
C VAL A 44 -8.60 -1.30 -0.25
N MET A 45 -7.81 -0.24 -0.35
CA MET A 45 -7.99 0.98 0.41
C MET A 45 -8.46 2.10 -0.51
N VAL A 46 -9.54 2.75 -0.12
CA VAL A 46 -10.06 3.96 -0.75
C VAL A 46 -9.83 5.11 0.19
N SER A 47 -9.16 6.16 -0.26
CA SER A 47 -8.87 7.35 0.56
C SER A 47 -9.19 8.63 -0.18
N THR A 48 -9.65 9.62 0.57
CA THR A 48 -9.90 10.96 0.06
C THR A 48 -9.79 11.99 1.19
N THR A 49 -9.71 13.26 0.81
CA THR A 49 -9.62 14.38 1.75
C THR A 49 -10.67 15.43 1.41
N TYR A 50 -11.35 15.92 2.43
CA TYR A 50 -12.28 17.05 2.36
C TYR A 50 -11.76 18.14 3.30
N PHE A 51 -11.05 19.10 2.76
CA PHE A 51 -10.45 20.16 3.57
C PHE A 51 -11.52 20.99 4.29
N GLY A 52 -11.33 21.17 5.60
CA GLY A 52 -12.24 21.93 6.46
C GLY A 52 -13.47 21.18 6.97
N ALA A 53 -13.67 19.94 6.56
CA ALA A 53 -14.74 19.10 7.09
C ALA A 53 -14.32 18.43 8.42
N ASN A 54 -15.28 18.31 9.33
CA ASN A 54 -15.13 17.48 10.52
C ASN A 54 -15.51 16.03 10.23
N ALA A 55 -15.25 15.12 11.18
CA ALA A 55 -15.50 13.68 11.01
C ALA A 55 -16.99 13.37 10.72
N GLU A 56 -17.93 14.10 11.31
CA GLU A 56 -19.35 13.89 11.10
C GLU A 56 -19.79 14.27 9.68
N THR A 57 -19.31 15.41 9.18
CA THR A 57 -19.55 15.85 7.80
C THR A 57 -18.93 14.87 6.82
N MET A 58 -17.67 14.43 7.08
CA MET A 58 -17.00 13.40 6.27
C MET A 58 -17.82 12.12 6.21
N GLN A 59 -18.32 11.65 7.37
CA GLN A 59 -19.10 10.42 7.44
C GLN A 59 -20.37 10.51 6.59
N LYS A 60 -21.11 11.61 6.70
CA LYS A 60 -22.41 11.78 6.01
C LYS A 60 -22.28 12.09 4.53
N SER A 61 -21.32 12.96 4.16
CA SER A 61 -21.25 13.51 2.80
C SER A 61 -20.29 12.76 1.89
N VAL A 62 -19.36 11.98 2.43
CA VAL A 62 -18.31 11.32 1.66
C VAL A 62 -18.31 9.82 1.89
N VAL A 63 -18.21 9.41 3.16
CA VAL A 63 -18.06 7.98 3.49
C VAL A 63 -19.34 7.21 3.15
N ALA A 64 -20.51 7.68 3.58
CA ALA A 64 -21.77 6.98 3.36
C ALA A 64 -22.09 6.75 1.87
N PRO A 65 -22.00 7.74 0.95
CA PRO A 65 -22.18 7.51 -0.47
C PRO A 65 -21.17 6.54 -1.08
N LEU A 66 -19.90 6.60 -0.63
CA LEU A 66 -18.86 5.68 -1.09
C LEU A 66 -19.12 4.25 -0.58
N GLU A 67 -19.46 4.06 0.69
CA GLU A 67 -19.82 2.76 1.26
C GLU A 67 -21.00 2.14 0.51
N GLU A 68 -22.05 2.92 0.24
CA GLU A 68 -23.22 2.47 -0.50
C GLU A 68 -22.83 2.00 -1.92
N ALA A 69 -21.99 2.75 -2.60
CA ALA A 69 -21.55 2.39 -3.95
C ALA A 69 -20.62 1.16 -3.96
N ILE A 70 -19.73 1.04 -2.99
CA ILE A 70 -18.77 -0.06 -2.88
C ILE A 70 -19.47 -1.33 -2.40
N ASN A 71 -20.54 -1.20 -1.62
CA ASN A 71 -21.28 -2.35 -1.13
C ASN A 71 -21.73 -3.26 -2.26
N GLY A 72 -21.49 -4.57 -2.11
CA GLY A 72 -21.80 -5.57 -3.14
C GLY A 72 -20.75 -5.68 -4.25
N VAL A 73 -19.53 -5.24 -4.03
CA VAL A 73 -18.39 -5.64 -4.87
C VAL A 73 -18.18 -7.15 -4.71
N GLU A 74 -17.87 -7.82 -5.82
CA GLU A 74 -17.64 -9.26 -5.87
C GLU A 74 -16.52 -9.68 -4.91
N ASP A 75 -16.70 -10.81 -4.24
CA ASP A 75 -15.78 -11.40 -3.26
C ASP A 75 -15.46 -10.52 -2.04
N MET A 76 -16.18 -9.42 -1.84
CA MET A 76 -16.03 -8.61 -0.63
C MET A 76 -16.59 -9.37 0.59
N THR A 77 -15.80 -9.41 1.65
CA THR A 77 -16.22 -10.00 2.94
C THR A 77 -16.83 -8.93 3.86
N TYR A 78 -16.11 -7.84 4.07
CA TYR A 78 -16.56 -6.69 4.85
C TYR A 78 -15.74 -5.45 4.50
N MET A 79 -16.19 -4.29 4.97
CA MET A 79 -15.42 -3.04 4.87
C MET A 79 -15.42 -2.33 6.22
N THR A 80 -14.38 -1.53 6.44
CA THR A 80 -14.24 -0.65 7.60
C THR A 80 -13.92 0.76 7.13
N SER A 81 -14.54 1.75 7.74
CA SER A 81 -14.34 3.15 7.37
C SER A 81 -13.90 3.96 8.58
N THR A 82 -12.99 4.88 8.34
CA THR A 82 -12.50 5.82 9.33
C THR A 82 -12.56 7.23 8.76
N ALA A 83 -13.19 8.14 9.50
CA ALA A 83 -13.22 9.56 9.19
C ALA A 83 -12.57 10.34 10.33
N THR A 84 -11.70 11.29 9.99
CA THR A 84 -10.96 12.10 10.96
C THR A 84 -11.44 13.55 10.95
N ASN A 85 -11.23 14.26 12.06
CA ASN A 85 -11.53 15.70 12.15
C ASN A 85 -10.56 16.57 11.31
N SER A 86 -9.50 15.99 10.77
CA SER A 86 -8.63 16.65 9.79
C SER A 86 -9.20 16.60 8.36
N GLY A 87 -10.41 16.06 8.19
CA GLY A 87 -11.06 15.96 6.89
C GLY A 87 -10.52 14.83 6.01
N THR A 88 -9.91 13.79 6.59
CA THR A 88 -9.46 12.62 5.84
C THR A 88 -10.39 11.44 6.09
N ALA A 89 -10.81 10.75 5.03
CA ALA A 89 -11.53 9.49 5.11
C ALA A 89 -10.73 8.36 4.48
N THR A 90 -10.81 7.20 5.09
CA THR A 90 -10.22 5.96 4.61
C THR A 90 -11.23 4.83 4.74
N ILE A 91 -11.51 4.14 3.64
CA ILE A 91 -12.35 2.94 3.59
C ILE A 91 -11.45 1.78 3.22
N THR A 92 -11.38 0.77 4.07
CA THR A 92 -10.61 -0.47 3.82
C THR A 92 -11.58 -1.59 3.54
N ILE A 93 -11.46 -2.19 2.37
CA ILE A 93 -12.31 -3.27 1.89
C ILE A 93 -11.51 -4.56 1.96
N TYR A 94 -12.07 -5.58 2.60
CA TYR A 94 -11.48 -6.90 2.78
C TYR A 94 -12.16 -7.91 1.87
N PHE A 95 -11.37 -8.67 1.13
CA PHE A 95 -11.83 -9.65 0.18
C PHE A 95 -11.66 -11.08 0.70
N GLN A 96 -12.28 -12.04 0.02
CA GLN A 96 -12.05 -13.45 0.31
C GLN A 96 -10.63 -13.86 -0.04
N GLN A 97 -10.11 -14.85 0.67
CA GLN A 97 -8.81 -15.42 0.37
C GLN A 97 -8.80 -16.05 -1.04
N GLY A 98 -7.76 -15.73 -1.82
CA GLY A 98 -7.65 -16.20 -3.20
C GLY A 98 -8.23 -15.25 -4.26
N THR A 99 -8.88 -14.15 -3.86
CA THR A 99 -9.30 -13.09 -4.78
C THR A 99 -8.09 -12.39 -5.38
N ASP A 100 -8.10 -12.14 -6.69
CA ASP A 100 -7.06 -11.37 -7.37
C ASP A 100 -7.10 -9.90 -6.90
N PRO A 101 -6.02 -9.39 -6.26
CA PRO A 101 -5.99 -8.04 -5.74
C PRO A 101 -6.11 -6.96 -6.83
N ASP A 102 -5.63 -7.24 -8.05
CA ASP A 102 -5.69 -6.30 -9.16
C ASP A 102 -7.11 -6.15 -9.67
N MET A 103 -7.82 -7.25 -9.86
CA MET A 103 -9.22 -7.24 -10.24
C MET A 103 -10.11 -6.63 -9.16
N ALA A 104 -9.85 -6.94 -7.89
CA ALA A 104 -10.55 -6.33 -6.76
C ALA A 104 -10.40 -4.80 -6.76
N ALA A 105 -9.18 -4.28 -6.96
CA ALA A 105 -8.93 -2.84 -7.03
C ALA A 105 -9.66 -2.18 -8.21
N VAL A 106 -9.68 -2.83 -9.39
CA VAL A 106 -10.41 -2.34 -10.57
C VAL A 106 -11.92 -2.31 -10.31
N ASN A 107 -12.48 -3.35 -9.70
CA ASN A 107 -13.89 -3.42 -9.37
C ASN A 107 -14.31 -2.34 -8.37
N VAL A 108 -13.49 -2.12 -7.32
CA VAL A 108 -13.71 -1.02 -6.37
C VAL A 108 -13.61 0.33 -7.06
N GLN A 109 -12.58 0.56 -7.88
CA GLN A 109 -12.41 1.82 -8.61
C GLN A 109 -13.60 2.13 -9.52
N ASN A 110 -14.14 1.13 -10.21
CA ASN A 110 -15.32 1.29 -11.05
C ASN A 110 -16.56 1.72 -10.22
N ARG A 111 -16.71 1.17 -9.01
CA ARG A 111 -17.80 1.55 -8.10
C ARG A 111 -17.61 2.95 -7.55
N VAL A 112 -16.41 3.28 -7.09
CA VAL A 112 -16.02 4.63 -6.63
C VAL A 112 -16.27 5.68 -7.72
N SER A 113 -15.90 5.39 -8.96
CA SER A 113 -16.11 6.31 -10.09
C SER A 113 -17.60 6.62 -10.32
N LYS A 114 -18.50 5.65 -10.12
CA LYS A 114 -19.94 5.88 -10.19
C LYS A 114 -20.47 6.79 -9.08
N ALA A 115 -19.87 6.70 -7.88
CA ALA A 115 -20.25 7.51 -6.74
C ALA A 115 -19.69 8.95 -6.79
N THR A 116 -18.67 9.21 -7.62
CA THR A 116 -17.99 10.52 -7.67
C THR A 116 -18.96 11.68 -7.93
N GLY A 117 -20.00 11.47 -8.71
CA GLY A 117 -21.03 12.49 -8.98
C GLY A 117 -21.93 12.85 -7.78
N GLN A 118 -21.89 12.06 -6.71
CA GLN A 118 -22.66 12.29 -5.47
C GLN A 118 -21.82 12.98 -4.39
N LEU A 119 -20.51 13.09 -4.61
CA LEU A 119 -19.57 13.67 -3.65
C LEU A 119 -19.52 15.20 -3.76
N PRO A 120 -19.19 15.91 -2.67
CA PRO A 120 -18.94 17.35 -2.70
C PRO A 120 -17.88 17.75 -3.75
N ALA A 121 -18.02 18.95 -4.32
CA ALA A 121 -17.11 19.45 -5.35
C ALA A 121 -15.65 19.51 -4.87
N GLU A 122 -15.43 19.85 -3.62
CA GLU A 122 -14.10 19.92 -3.00
C GLU A 122 -13.43 18.55 -2.95
N VAL A 123 -14.20 17.49 -2.66
CA VAL A 123 -13.72 16.10 -2.66
C VAL A 123 -13.40 15.62 -4.08
N THR A 124 -14.25 15.98 -5.04
CA THR A 124 -14.02 15.60 -6.45
C THR A 124 -12.81 16.31 -7.06
N GLN A 125 -12.49 17.53 -6.62
CA GLN A 125 -11.29 18.25 -7.03
C GLN A 125 -10.01 17.62 -6.51
N VAL A 126 -10.00 17.17 -5.26
CA VAL A 126 -8.87 16.42 -4.66
C VAL A 126 -8.76 15.03 -5.27
N GLY A 127 -9.90 14.42 -5.54
CA GLY A 127 -10.03 13.06 -6.05
C GLY A 127 -10.14 12.00 -4.96
N VAL A 128 -10.61 10.83 -5.38
CA VAL A 128 -10.69 9.62 -4.53
C VAL A 128 -9.66 8.63 -5.06
N THR A 129 -8.73 8.24 -4.21
CA THR A 129 -7.65 7.33 -4.56
C THR A 129 -8.01 5.92 -4.12
N THR A 130 -7.88 4.96 -5.02
CA THR A 130 -8.04 3.53 -4.73
C THR A 130 -6.68 2.85 -4.89
N SER A 131 -6.25 2.16 -3.86
CA SER A 131 -4.99 1.42 -3.85
C SER A 131 -5.16 0.03 -3.26
N LYS A 132 -4.49 -0.95 -3.85
CA LYS A 132 -4.37 -2.27 -3.22
C LYS A 132 -3.39 -2.17 -2.06
N ARG A 133 -3.71 -2.82 -0.96
CA ARG A 133 -2.86 -2.84 0.23
C ARG A 133 -2.57 -4.29 0.62
N GLN A 134 -1.29 -4.60 0.70
CA GLN A 134 -0.84 -5.81 1.38
C GLN A 134 -0.61 -5.48 2.85
N THR A 135 -1.15 -6.30 3.72
CA THR A 135 -1.11 -6.07 5.19
C THR A 135 0.27 -6.39 5.77
N SER A 136 1.10 -7.13 5.04
CA SER A 136 2.43 -7.52 5.49
C SER A 136 3.50 -6.53 5.02
N MET A 137 4.26 -5.99 5.97
CA MET A 137 5.49 -5.27 5.66
C MET A 137 6.57 -6.29 5.28
N LEU A 138 7.12 -6.18 4.08
CA LEU A 138 8.19 -7.04 3.61
C LEU A 138 9.50 -6.73 4.33
N GLN A 139 9.83 -5.44 4.45
CA GLN A 139 11.08 -5.00 5.06
C GLN A 139 10.99 -3.56 5.56
N ILE A 140 11.70 -3.29 6.65
CA ILE A 140 11.85 -1.95 7.23
C ILE A 140 13.32 -1.60 7.19
N PHE A 141 13.64 -0.44 6.61
CA PHE A 141 14.98 0.13 6.58
C PHE A 141 15.03 1.36 7.47
N SER A 142 16.12 1.52 8.22
CA SER A 142 16.42 2.73 8.97
C SER A 142 17.61 3.43 8.34
N LEU A 143 17.43 4.68 7.91
CA LEU A 143 18.51 5.54 7.43
C LEU A 143 18.89 6.49 8.55
N TYR A 144 20.18 6.55 8.89
CA TYR A 144 20.70 7.42 9.93
C TYR A 144 22.07 8.00 9.52
N SER A 145 22.43 9.18 10.07
CA SER A 145 23.75 9.78 9.92
C SER A 145 24.61 9.44 11.14
N PRO A 146 25.66 8.61 11.00
CA PRO A 146 26.50 8.22 12.15
C PRO A 146 27.19 9.40 12.81
N ASP A 147 27.57 10.40 12.02
CA ASP A 147 28.33 11.59 12.46
C ASP A 147 27.43 12.78 12.82
N GLY A 148 26.10 12.63 12.71
CA GLY A 148 25.14 13.71 12.95
C GLY A 148 25.28 14.90 11.99
N SER A 149 25.98 14.71 10.84
CA SER A 149 26.23 15.77 9.83
C SER A 149 24.97 16.12 9.04
N TYR A 150 23.99 15.22 8.99
CA TYR A 150 22.72 15.42 8.29
C TYR A 150 21.59 15.35 9.30
N ASP A 151 20.68 16.33 9.24
CA ASP A 151 19.50 16.36 10.08
C ASP A 151 18.40 15.43 9.53
N GLU A 152 17.37 15.19 10.33
CA GLU A 152 16.24 14.32 9.99
C GLU A 152 15.51 14.81 8.73
N ASN A 153 15.39 16.13 8.55
CA ASN A 153 14.71 16.70 7.38
C ASN A 153 15.49 16.44 6.10
N PHE A 154 16.82 16.58 6.14
CA PHE A 154 17.67 16.27 5.00
C PHE A 154 17.54 14.78 4.62
N LEU A 155 17.63 13.88 5.60
CA LEU A 155 17.51 12.45 5.36
C LEU A 155 16.14 12.06 4.80
N SER A 156 15.06 12.62 5.33
CA SER A 156 13.70 12.40 4.83
C SER A 156 13.53 12.88 3.38
N ASN A 157 14.06 14.06 3.08
CA ASN A 157 14.04 14.62 1.73
C ASN A 157 14.88 13.79 0.76
N TYR A 158 16.08 13.35 1.19
CA TYR A 158 16.95 12.46 0.40
C TYR A 158 16.26 11.13 0.07
N ILE A 159 15.60 10.51 1.07
CA ILE A 159 14.82 9.28 0.84
C ILE A 159 13.72 9.53 -0.18
N SER A 160 12.98 10.61 -0.03
CA SER A 160 11.80 10.91 -0.87
C SER A 160 12.16 11.20 -2.33
N ILE A 161 13.29 11.87 -2.55
CA ILE A 161 13.73 12.28 -3.90
C ILE A 161 14.56 11.20 -4.59
N ASN A 162 15.48 10.56 -3.86
CA ASN A 162 16.45 9.65 -4.46
C ASN A 162 16.10 8.18 -4.27
N LEU A 163 15.84 7.75 -3.02
CA LEU A 163 15.66 6.34 -2.71
C LEU A 163 14.26 5.82 -3.08
N LYS A 164 13.22 6.57 -2.77
CA LYS A 164 11.84 6.14 -3.02
C LYS A 164 11.57 5.82 -4.50
N PRO A 165 11.95 6.66 -5.48
CA PRO A 165 11.74 6.36 -6.88
C PRO A 165 12.51 5.12 -7.36
N GLU A 166 13.74 4.93 -6.88
CA GLU A 166 14.57 3.79 -7.26
C GLU A 166 14.03 2.47 -6.71
N ILE A 167 13.60 2.46 -5.44
CA ILE A 167 13.03 1.26 -4.81
C ILE A 167 11.68 0.89 -5.46
N LEU A 168 10.83 1.88 -5.78
CA LEU A 168 9.55 1.63 -6.45
C LEU A 168 9.67 1.10 -7.88
N ARG A 169 10.85 1.21 -8.52
CA ARG A 169 11.12 0.61 -9.84
C ARG A 169 11.46 -0.87 -9.77
N ILE A 170 11.77 -1.39 -8.59
CA ILE A 170 12.10 -2.81 -8.41
C ILE A 170 10.82 -3.62 -8.60
N SER A 171 10.87 -4.62 -9.47
CA SER A 171 9.74 -5.52 -9.70
C SER A 171 9.36 -6.24 -8.40
N GLY A 172 8.06 -6.21 -8.05
CA GLY A 172 7.53 -6.80 -6.82
C GLY A 172 7.36 -5.83 -5.65
N VAL A 173 7.90 -4.60 -5.74
CA VAL A 173 7.65 -3.55 -4.74
C VAL A 173 6.35 -2.83 -5.09
N GLY A 174 5.32 -2.99 -4.25
CA GLY A 174 4.02 -2.35 -4.44
C GLY A 174 3.92 -0.97 -3.83
N GLU A 175 4.46 -0.77 -2.63
CA GLU A 175 4.39 0.49 -1.90
C GLU A 175 5.64 0.70 -1.03
N LEU A 176 6.06 1.95 -0.89
CA LEU A 176 7.11 2.36 0.04
C LEU A 176 6.61 3.54 0.87
N MET A 177 6.52 3.31 2.18
CA MET A 177 6.12 4.32 3.14
C MET A 177 7.37 4.88 3.85
N VAL A 178 7.52 6.20 3.83
CA VAL A 178 8.56 6.91 4.59
C VAL A 178 7.95 7.35 5.90
N MET A 179 8.51 6.86 7.01
CA MET A 179 8.09 7.23 8.37
C MET A 179 9.13 8.18 8.95
N GLY A 180 8.66 9.23 9.61
CA GLY A 180 9.52 10.29 10.16
C GLY A 180 9.80 11.39 9.14
N GLY A 181 10.29 12.52 9.65
CA GLY A 181 10.58 13.70 8.85
C GLY A 181 9.37 14.59 8.57
N LEU A 182 9.64 15.87 8.47
CA LEU A 182 8.66 16.90 8.15
C LEU A 182 8.54 17.00 6.62
N GLN A 183 7.31 17.03 6.10
CA GLN A 183 7.08 17.35 4.70
C GLN A 183 7.04 18.89 4.54
N TYR A 184 7.92 19.43 3.71
CA TYR A 184 7.83 20.84 3.33
C TYR A 184 6.73 21.02 2.29
N ALA A 185 5.67 21.74 2.63
CA ALA A 185 4.69 22.19 1.66
C ALA A 185 5.06 23.60 1.17
N TYR A 186 5.32 23.72 -0.12
CA TYR A 186 5.44 25.03 -0.77
C TYR A 186 4.05 25.42 -1.25
N LEU A 187 3.45 26.43 -0.62
CA LEU A 187 2.31 27.13 -1.22
C LEU A 187 2.84 28.13 -2.24
N ASP A 188 2.18 28.27 -3.35
CA ASP A 188 2.57 29.17 -4.44
C ASP A 188 2.62 30.66 -3.96
N GLU A 189 1.90 30.98 -2.88
CA GLU A 189 1.99 32.23 -2.13
C GLU A 189 3.27 32.37 -1.27
N ALA A 190 3.99 31.29 -1.01
CA ALA A 190 5.18 31.29 -0.17
C ALA A 190 6.39 32.02 -0.80
N ARG A 191 6.34 32.41 -2.07
CA ARG A 191 7.27 33.36 -2.66
C ARG A 191 7.31 34.70 -1.89
N ARG A 192 6.27 35.04 -1.14
CA ARG A 192 6.19 36.26 -0.31
C ARG A 192 6.49 36.05 1.17
N TYR A 193 6.39 34.85 1.71
CA TYR A 193 6.39 34.61 3.16
C TYR A 193 7.38 33.56 3.68
N GLY A 194 8.16 32.91 2.82
CA GLY A 194 9.10 31.86 3.21
C GLY A 194 8.45 30.50 3.44
N PRO A 195 9.22 29.45 3.78
CA PRO A 195 8.71 28.11 3.95
C PRO A 195 7.75 28.00 5.15
N ILE A 196 6.58 27.43 4.93
CA ILE A 196 5.61 27.13 5.99
C ILE A 196 5.93 25.75 6.54
N GLN A 197 6.20 25.68 7.82
CA GLN A 197 6.41 24.43 8.54
C GLN A 197 5.06 23.97 9.09
N ILE A 198 4.55 22.84 8.63
CA ILE A 198 3.30 22.23 9.11
C ILE A 198 3.67 21.18 10.16
N ASP A 199 3.26 21.42 11.41
CA ASP A 199 3.35 20.42 12.47
C ASP A 199 2.41 19.25 12.15
N PRO A 200 2.85 17.97 12.23
CA PRO A 200 2.02 16.80 12.02
C PRO A 200 0.79 16.70 12.95
N LEU A 201 0.76 17.51 14.01
CA LEU A 201 -0.39 17.61 14.92
C LEU A 201 -1.28 18.83 14.64
N GLY A 202 -1.03 19.62 13.61
CA GLY A 202 -1.88 20.73 13.16
C GLY A 202 -2.03 21.89 14.15
N ARG A 203 -1.11 22.05 15.12
CA ARG A 203 -1.31 22.96 16.23
C ARG A 203 -0.67 24.34 16.11
N ASP A 204 0.26 24.59 15.18
CA ASP A 204 0.81 25.93 15.00
C ASP A 204 1.29 26.18 13.57
N LEU A 205 0.55 26.99 12.84
CA LEU A 205 1.01 27.66 11.64
C LEU A 205 1.85 28.87 12.08
N ARG A 206 3.17 28.73 12.25
CA ARG A 206 4.05 29.88 12.39
C ARG A 206 4.48 30.38 11.02
N VAL A 207 3.83 31.42 10.56
CA VAL A 207 4.28 32.20 9.41
C VAL A 207 5.50 33.01 9.87
N GLY A 208 6.70 32.55 9.55
CA GLY A 208 7.92 33.30 9.77
C GLY A 208 7.94 34.52 8.84
N ARG A 209 7.80 35.74 9.37
CA ARG A 209 8.12 36.94 8.61
C ARG A 209 9.63 36.98 8.35
N ALA A 210 10.01 36.86 7.08
CA ALA A 210 11.37 37.23 6.69
C ALA A 210 11.60 38.72 7.01
N LYS A 211 12.52 39.00 7.91
CA LYS A 211 13.06 40.37 8.07
C LYS A 211 14.04 40.59 6.92
N TYR A 212 13.78 41.62 6.14
CA TYR A 212 14.77 42.22 5.24
C TYR A 212 15.87 42.91 6.05
#